data_560ef177d92020a16483b9ed791bde68
#
_entry.id   560ef177d92020a16483b9ed791bde68
#
_cell.length_a   1.000
_cell.length_b   1.000
_cell.length_c   1.000
_cell.angle_alpha   90.00
_cell.angle_beta   90.00
_cell.angle_gamma   90.00
#
_symmetry.space_group_name_H-M   'P 1'
#
loop_
_entity.id
_entity.type
_entity.pdbx_description
1 polymer ?
#
loop_
_entity_poly.entity_id
_entity_poly.type
_entity_poly.pdbx_seq_one_letter_code
_entity_poly.pdbx_strand_id
1 'polypeptide(L)'
;RVADASKSDDSANMLLRDVVTLGRYIGPRLSEYAQKTQKKVDVHTYPSGTTVIKAFTANDFVFLDSKKHIIEDLTTESIKSVAAVKITWRIQKNRQNGQSITLAADNKFPDLCPVLSAACMVIRARRLIQPDDMPLAIYQTRKGERLYLTGGKIAELLRGAVKRIRPDISSEDIKWYSAHSLRVWACVLLDEAGKSPDYIKKRLRWLGDSFRMYLRDTAVIQHQHVDALRLASQAIMDLLSALPEDVIALSHTMTGISIDPQMQEYADEED
;
A
#
# COMPACT_ATOMS: atom_id res chain seq x y z
N ARG A 1 -3.05 7.27 23.64
CA ARG A 1 -3.23 7.80 22.26
C ARG A 1 -4.62 7.50 21.67
N VAL A 2 -5.30 6.45 22.07
CA VAL A 2 -6.67 6.13 21.61
C VAL A 2 -7.74 6.88 22.41
N ALA A 3 -7.43 7.27 23.66
CA ALA A 3 -8.37 7.94 24.57
C ALA A 3 -8.61 9.44 24.25
N ASP A 4 -7.67 10.12 23.61
CA ASP A 4 -7.77 11.56 23.28
C ASP A 4 -8.49 11.87 21.97
N ALA A 5 -8.89 10.85 21.20
CA ALA A 5 -9.55 11.03 19.90
C ALA A 5 -10.95 11.66 19.96
N SER A 6 -11.46 11.99 21.13
CA SER A 6 -12.83 12.48 21.32
C SER A 6 -12.96 14.00 21.26
N LYS A 7 -11.86 14.75 21.17
CA LYS A 7 -11.93 16.22 21.35
C LYS A 7 -11.21 16.97 20.24
N SER A 8 -11.63 16.93 18.99
CA SER A 8 -11.31 18.00 18.03
C SER A 8 -11.28 17.54 16.56
N ASP A 9 -11.00 18.42 15.60
CA ASP A 9 -10.68 18.20 14.18
C ASP A 9 -9.62 17.09 13.94
N ASP A 10 -8.96 16.64 14.99
CA ASP A 10 -8.05 15.49 14.97
C ASP A 10 -8.72 14.19 14.58
N SER A 11 -10.04 14.03 14.72
CA SER A 11 -10.75 12.82 14.33
C SER A 11 -10.58 12.50 12.83
N ALA A 12 -10.65 13.50 11.96
CA ALA A 12 -10.42 13.31 10.52
C ALA A 12 -8.95 13.03 10.20
N ASN A 13 -8.02 13.72 10.86
CA ASN A 13 -6.58 13.50 10.68
C ASN A 13 -6.15 12.11 11.19
N MET A 14 -6.69 11.67 12.33
CA MET A 14 -6.43 10.34 12.86
C MET A 14 -7.00 9.25 11.96
N LEU A 15 -8.21 9.43 11.42
CA LEU A 15 -8.78 8.52 10.44
C LEU A 15 -7.92 8.49 9.17
N LEU A 16 -7.47 9.64 8.66
CA LEU A 16 -6.58 9.69 7.51
C LEU A 16 -5.30 8.89 7.77
N ARG A 17 -4.67 9.07 8.94
CA ARG A 17 -3.46 8.32 9.31
C ARG A 17 -3.70 6.81 9.26
N ASP A 18 -4.82 6.34 9.82
CA ASP A 18 -5.16 4.92 9.84
C ASP A 18 -5.44 4.41 8.41
N VAL A 19 -6.17 5.17 7.60
CA VAL A 19 -6.44 4.84 6.19
C VAL A 19 -5.15 4.82 5.36
N VAL A 20 -4.25 5.78 5.55
CA VAL A 20 -2.97 5.85 4.83
C VAL A 20 -2.08 4.68 5.25
N THR A 21 -1.98 4.39 6.55
CA THR A 21 -1.17 3.28 7.06
C THR A 21 -1.69 1.94 6.55
N LEU A 22 -2.99 1.68 6.63
CA LEU A 22 -3.57 0.45 6.10
C LEU A 22 -3.45 0.39 4.57
N GLY A 23 -3.68 1.53 3.91
CA GLY A 23 -3.66 1.68 2.46
C GLY A 23 -2.34 1.26 1.81
N ARG A 24 -1.21 1.53 2.46
CA ARG A 24 0.12 1.12 1.97
C ARG A 24 0.30 -0.41 1.86
N TYR A 25 -0.45 -1.19 2.67
CA TYR A 25 -0.38 -2.65 2.66
C TYR A 25 -1.36 -3.30 1.69
N ILE A 26 -2.53 -2.67 1.48
CA ILE A 26 -3.61 -3.28 0.71
C ILE A 26 -3.90 -2.61 -0.63
N GLY A 27 -3.33 -1.42 -0.88
CA GLY A 27 -3.53 -0.65 -2.12
C GLY A 27 -5.02 -0.49 -2.49
N PRO A 28 -5.88 0.05 -1.60
CA PRO A 28 -7.32 0.02 -1.80
C PRO A 28 -7.74 0.94 -2.94
N ARG A 29 -8.83 0.59 -3.62
CA ARG A 29 -9.53 1.51 -4.51
C ARG A 29 -10.34 2.50 -3.69
N LEU A 30 -10.52 3.72 -4.21
CA LEU A 30 -11.26 4.77 -3.51
C LEU A 30 -12.62 4.30 -2.98
N SER A 31 -13.40 3.59 -3.79
CA SER A 31 -14.72 3.08 -3.42
C SER A 31 -14.71 1.98 -2.34
N GLU A 32 -13.55 1.41 -2.03
CA GLU A 32 -13.41 0.38 -0.99
C GLU A 32 -13.32 0.99 0.41
N TYR A 33 -13.01 2.29 0.56
CA TYR A 33 -12.83 2.92 1.87
C TYR A 33 -13.44 4.31 1.99
N ALA A 34 -13.86 4.95 0.90
CA ALA A 34 -14.44 6.28 0.92
C ALA A 34 -15.80 6.32 0.22
N GLN A 35 -16.62 7.27 0.62
CA GLN A 35 -17.94 7.53 0.03
C GLN A 35 -17.85 8.66 -1.00
N LYS A 36 -18.82 8.75 -1.90
CA LYS A 36 -18.93 9.87 -2.85
C LYS A 36 -19.29 11.17 -2.15
N THR A 37 -20.13 11.08 -1.12
CA THR A 37 -20.57 12.22 -0.31
C THR A 37 -20.40 11.92 1.18
N GLN A 38 -20.34 12.97 1.99
CA GLN A 38 -20.14 12.84 3.44
C GLN A 38 -21.34 12.27 4.21
N LYS A 39 -22.54 12.28 3.60
CA LYS A 39 -23.80 11.95 4.29
C LYS A 39 -24.54 10.74 3.71
N LYS A 40 -24.19 10.30 2.49
CA LYS A 40 -24.86 9.19 1.81
C LYS A 40 -23.92 8.01 1.64
N VAL A 41 -24.46 6.81 1.83
CA VAL A 41 -23.74 5.54 1.63
C VAL A 41 -23.79 5.13 0.18
N ASP A 42 -22.63 4.81 -0.38
CA ASP A 42 -22.51 4.27 -1.73
C ASP A 42 -22.80 2.75 -1.72
N VAL A 43 -23.80 2.36 -2.47
CA VAL A 43 -24.19 0.96 -2.62
C VAL A 43 -23.92 0.45 -4.03
N HIS A 44 -23.74 -0.84 -4.15
CA HIS A 44 -23.81 -1.59 -5.40
C HIS A 44 -25.14 -2.32 -5.46
N THR A 45 -25.87 -2.14 -6.54
CA THR A 45 -27.13 -2.87 -6.79
C THR A 45 -26.87 -3.96 -7.81
N TYR A 46 -27.13 -5.20 -7.44
CA TYR A 46 -27.07 -6.35 -8.34
C TYR A 46 -28.31 -6.39 -9.26
N PRO A 47 -28.26 -7.12 -10.38
CA PRO A 47 -29.43 -7.30 -11.25
C PRO A 47 -30.64 -7.91 -10.52
N SER A 48 -30.41 -8.68 -9.44
CA SER A 48 -31.44 -9.22 -8.54
C SER A 48 -32.18 -8.15 -7.72
N GLY A 49 -31.75 -6.89 -7.76
CA GLY A 49 -32.25 -5.83 -6.87
C GLY A 49 -31.57 -5.77 -5.51
N THR A 50 -30.74 -6.77 -5.16
CA THR A 50 -30.01 -6.77 -3.89
C THR A 50 -28.97 -5.64 -3.86
N THR A 51 -28.92 -4.90 -2.76
CA THR A 51 -27.92 -3.80 -2.56
C THR A 51 -26.90 -4.20 -1.53
N VAL A 52 -25.63 -3.85 -1.78
CA VAL A 52 -24.51 -4.09 -0.87
C VAL A 52 -23.64 -2.83 -0.79
N ILE A 53 -23.22 -2.47 0.41
CA ILE A 53 -22.32 -1.33 0.64
C ILE A 53 -20.97 -1.59 -0.02
N LYS A 54 -20.44 -0.60 -0.78
CA LYS A 54 -19.18 -0.75 -1.53
C LYS A 54 -17.96 -0.66 -0.63
N ALA A 55 -17.97 0.27 0.31
CA ALA A 55 -16.85 0.48 1.20
C ALA A 55 -16.76 -0.59 2.28
N PHE A 56 -15.59 -0.76 2.84
CA PHE A 56 -15.37 -1.63 3.99
C PHE A 56 -16.28 -1.24 5.15
N THR A 57 -16.78 -2.26 5.83
CA THR A 57 -17.51 -2.19 7.10
C THR A 57 -16.70 -2.91 8.18
N ALA A 58 -17.08 -2.81 9.44
CA ALA A 58 -16.38 -3.53 10.51
C ALA A 58 -16.43 -5.06 10.31
N ASN A 59 -17.52 -5.57 9.72
CA ASN A 59 -17.69 -7.00 9.42
C ASN A 59 -16.71 -7.56 8.38
N ASP A 60 -15.98 -6.70 7.65
CA ASP A 60 -14.96 -7.13 6.70
C ASP A 60 -13.61 -7.44 7.37
N PHE A 61 -13.49 -7.16 8.68
CA PHE A 61 -12.26 -7.27 9.45
C PHE A 61 -12.41 -8.31 10.54
N VAL A 62 -11.57 -9.35 10.50
CA VAL A 62 -11.48 -10.36 11.56
C VAL A 62 -10.12 -10.24 12.21
N PHE A 63 -10.10 -9.97 13.52
CA PHE A 63 -8.89 -9.83 14.30
C PHE A 63 -8.53 -11.15 14.97
N LEU A 64 -7.24 -11.50 14.94
CA LEU A 64 -6.75 -12.78 15.42
C LEU A 64 -5.66 -12.57 16.47
N ASP A 65 -5.65 -13.40 17.50
CA ASP A 65 -4.56 -13.48 18.47
C ASP A 65 -3.36 -14.26 17.91
N SER A 66 -2.30 -14.42 18.69
CA SER A 66 -1.09 -15.17 18.32
C SER A 66 -1.33 -16.66 18.09
N LYS A 67 -2.41 -17.22 18.63
CA LYS A 67 -2.84 -18.61 18.45
C LYS A 67 -3.86 -18.76 17.31
N LYS A 68 -4.16 -17.68 16.59
CA LYS A 68 -5.15 -17.58 15.50
C LYS A 68 -6.61 -17.72 15.97
N HIS A 69 -6.90 -17.53 17.25
CA HIS A 69 -8.27 -17.42 17.71
C HIS A 69 -8.84 -16.04 17.34
N ILE A 70 -10.14 -16.01 17.05
CA ILE A 70 -10.84 -14.76 16.73
C ILE A 70 -11.03 -13.96 18.02
N ILE A 71 -10.72 -12.66 17.95
CA ILE A 71 -11.02 -11.70 18.98
C ILE A 71 -12.36 -11.07 18.65
N GLU A 72 -13.42 -11.56 19.27
CA GLU A 72 -14.81 -11.14 19.04
C GLU A 72 -15.04 -9.69 19.51
N ASP A 73 -14.60 -9.39 20.73
CA ASP A 73 -14.75 -8.05 21.32
C ASP A 73 -13.46 -7.24 21.19
N LEU A 74 -13.41 -6.41 20.15
CA LEU A 74 -12.29 -5.51 19.89
C LEU A 74 -12.43 -4.24 20.72
N THR A 75 -11.65 -4.15 21.79
CA THR A 75 -11.59 -3.01 22.72
C THR A 75 -10.19 -2.39 22.73
N THR A 76 -10.02 -1.29 23.45
CA THR A 76 -8.71 -0.70 23.73
C THR A 76 -7.77 -1.60 24.52
N GLU A 77 -8.30 -2.56 25.27
CA GLU A 77 -7.50 -3.52 26.02
C GLU A 77 -7.15 -4.74 25.15
N SER A 78 -8.14 -5.33 24.45
CA SER A 78 -7.93 -6.52 23.64
C SER A 78 -7.05 -6.26 22.41
N ILE A 79 -6.95 -5.00 21.95
CA ILE A 79 -6.07 -4.63 20.84
C ILE A 79 -4.58 -4.99 21.08
N LYS A 80 -4.15 -5.08 22.34
CA LYS A 80 -2.78 -5.46 22.72
C LYS A 80 -2.46 -6.92 22.40
N SER A 81 -3.49 -7.78 22.35
CA SER A 81 -3.36 -9.20 22.05
C SER A 81 -3.55 -9.52 20.55
N VAL A 82 -3.90 -8.52 19.73
CA VAL A 82 -4.11 -8.74 18.29
C VAL A 82 -2.78 -8.96 17.59
N ALA A 83 -2.61 -10.14 17.01
CA ALA A 83 -1.42 -10.52 16.23
C ALA A 83 -1.61 -10.39 14.73
N ALA A 84 -2.86 -10.46 14.23
CA ALA A 84 -3.16 -10.36 12.82
C ALA A 84 -4.56 -9.82 12.56
N VAL A 85 -4.78 -9.29 11.33
CA VAL A 85 -6.09 -8.93 10.82
C VAL A 85 -6.31 -9.59 9.47
N LYS A 86 -7.44 -10.28 9.30
CA LYS A 86 -7.94 -10.77 8.02
C LYS A 86 -8.95 -9.77 7.48
N ILE A 87 -8.72 -9.28 6.26
CA ILE A 87 -9.56 -8.29 5.58
C ILE A 87 -10.20 -8.96 4.37
N THR A 88 -11.52 -8.85 4.22
CA THR A 88 -12.28 -9.47 3.13
C THR A 88 -12.90 -8.41 2.24
N TRP A 89 -12.75 -8.56 0.93
CA TRP A 89 -13.39 -7.68 -0.06
C TRP A 89 -14.72 -8.25 -0.49
N ARG A 90 -15.82 -7.67 -0.06
CA ARG A 90 -17.18 -8.08 -0.45
C ARG A 90 -17.47 -7.75 -1.91
N ILE A 91 -17.00 -6.58 -2.37
CA ILE A 91 -17.22 -6.12 -3.75
C ILE A 91 -15.91 -5.67 -4.35
N GLN A 92 -15.60 -6.17 -5.52
CA GLN A 92 -14.46 -5.75 -6.32
C GLN A 92 -14.87 -5.51 -7.78
N LYS A 93 -14.28 -4.46 -8.40
CA LYS A 93 -14.52 -4.12 -9.81
C LYS A 93 -14.25 -5.29 -10.77
N ASN A 94 -13.31 -6.14 -10.43
CA ASN A 94 -12.82 -7.27 -11.23
C ASN A 94 -13.45 -8.61 -10.87
N ARG A 95 -14.63 -8.61 -10.23
CA ARG A 95 -15.40 -9.81 -9.83
C ARG A 95 -14.67 -10.79 -8.92
N GLN A 96 -13.62 -10.34 -8.22
CA GLN A 96 -12.89 -11.14 -7.23
C GLN A 96 -13.51 -10.97 -5.83
N ASN A 97 -14.83 -10.97 -5.74
CA ASN A 97 -15.57 -10.82 -4.49
C ASN A 97 -15.28 -11.98 -3.53
N GLY A 98 -15.21 -11.70 -2.24
CA GLY A 98 -14.92 -12.69 -1.21
C GLY A 98 -13.42 -12.99 -1.00
N GLN A 99 -12.53 -12.44 -1.83
CA GLN A 99 -11.10 -12.57 -1.57
C GLN A 99 -10.70 -11.90 -0.27
N SER A 100 -9.76 -12.49 0.42
CA SER A 100 -9.24 -11.96 1.67
C SER A 100 -7.72 -11.94 1.69
N ILE A 101 -7.19 -11.07 2.55
CA ILE A 101 -5.77 -10.96 2.86
C ILE A 101 -5.60 -10.97 4.38
N THR A 102 -4.57 -11.63 4.87
CA THR A 102 -4.17 -11.53 6.27
C THR A 102 -2.89 -10.72 6.39
N LEU A 103 -2.89 -9.76 7.30
CA LEU A 103 -1.75 -8.93 7.66
C LEU A 103 -1.36 -9.20 9.10
N ALA A 104 -0.07 -9.40 9.34
CA ALA A 104 0.47 -9.55 10.69
C ALA A 104 0.67 -8.18 11.36
N ALA A 105 0.66 -8.14 12.69
CA ALA A 105 1.02 -6.96 13.44
C ALA A 105 2.51 -6.65 13.28
N ASP A 106 2.82 -5.36 13.15
CA ASP A 106 4.19 -4.85 13.18
C ASP A 106 4.47 -4.23 14.55
N ASN A 107 5.07 -5.03 15.44
CA ASN A 107 5.41 -4.60 16.79
C ASN A 107 6.67 -3.73 16.82
N LYS A 108 7.49 -3.78 15.76
CA LYS A 108 8.71 -2.98 15.64
C LYS A 108 8.39 -1.52 15.29
N PHE A 109 7.37 -1.32 14.44
CA PHE A 109 6.91 0.00 14.01
C PHE A 109 5.40 0.17 14.24
N PRO A 110 4.97 0.36 15.51
CA PRO A 110 3.54 0.42 15.86
C PRO A 110 2.77 1.52 15.11
N ASP A 111 3.40 2.66 14.86
CA ASP A 111 2.80 3.79 14.13
C ASP A 111 2.53 3.46 12.65
N LEU A 112 3.17 2.44 12.10
CA LEU A 112 3.01 1.93 10.74
C LEU A 112 2.33 0.57 10.69
N CYS A 113 1.83 0.06 11.82
CA CYS A 113 1.22 -1.26 11.93
C CYS A 113 -0.16 -1.30 11.26
N PRO A 114 -0.38 -2.16 10.25
CA PRO A 114 -1.67 -2.26 9.58
C PRO A 114 -2.78 -2.81 10.50
N VAL A 115 -2.42 -3.69 11.44
CA VAL A 115 -3.35 -4.27 12.40
C VAL A 115 -3.87 -3.22 13.36
N LEU A 116 -2.97 -2.40 13.93
CA LEU A 116 -3.38 -1.30 14.80
C LEU A 116 -4.23 -0.27 14.06
N SER A 117 -3.88 0.06 12.82
CA SER A 117 -4.66 1.01 12.02
C SER A 117 -6.06 0.49 11.74
N ALA A 118 -6.20 -0.78 11.34
CA ALA A 118 -7.49 -1.41 11.13
C ALA A 118 -8.32 -1.45 12.42
N ALA A 119 -7.71 -1.84 13.54
CA ALA A 119 -8.37 -1.89 14.85
C ALA A 119 -8.82 -0.49 15.31
N CYS A 120 -7.97 0.54 15.14
CA CYS A 120 -8.33 1.93 15.47
C CYS A 120 -9.52 2.41 14.65
N MET A 121 -9.62 2.05 13.37
CA MET A 121 -10.78 2.38 12.53
C MET A 121 -12.06 1.73 13.07
N VAL A 122 -12.04 0.43 13.41
CA VAL A 122 -13.20 -0.29 13.93
C VAL A 122 -13.62 0.27 15.30
N ILE A 123 -12.69 0.45 16.23
CA ILE A 123 -12.96 1.02 17.55
C ILE A 123 -13.54 2.45 17.43
N ARG A 124 -13.01 3.27 16.50
CA ARG A 124 -13.54 4.62 16.25
C ARG A 124 -14.96 4.57 15.75
N ALA A 125 -15.26 3.72 14.76
CA ALA A 125 -16.60 3.57 14.23
C ALA A 125 -17.60 3.18 15.31
N ARG A 126 -17.28 2.17 16.14
CA ARG A 126 -18.11 1.74 17.26
C ARG A 126 -18.31 2.84 18.31
N ARG A 127 -17.26 3.61 18.64
CA ARG A 127 -17.38 4.78 19.55
C ARG A 127 -18.29 5.88 19.00
N LEU A 128 -18.33 6.02 17.70
CA LEU A 128 -19.24 6.94 17.02
C LEU A 128 -20.64 6.31 16.78
N ILE A 129 -20.92 5.18 17.40
CA ILE A 129 -22.19 4.45 17.30
C ILE A 129 -22.54 4.15 15.83
N GLN A 130 -21.53 3.75 15.06
CA GLN A 130 -21.70 3.28 13.70
C GLN A 130 -21.99 1.77 13.71
N PRO A 131 -23.08 1.30 13.08
CA PRO A 131 -23.34 -0.14 12.96
C PRO A 131 -22.21 -0.85 12.20
N ASP A 132 -21.91 -2.09 12.61
CA ASP A 132 -20.79 -2.86 12.06
C ASP A 132 -20.97 -3.24 10.57
N ASP A 133 -22.17 -3.15 10.04
CA ASP A 133 -22.53 -3.36 8.62
C ASP A 133 -22.51 -2.06 7.78
N MET A 134 -22.21 -0.92 8.39
CA MET A 134 -22.13 0.38 7.72
C MET A 134 -20.67 0.79 7.40
N PRO A 135 -20.44 1.77 6.50
CA PRO A 135 -19.10 2.19 6.11
C PRO A 135 -18.21 2.54 7.30
N LEU A 136 -17.02 1.92 7.36
CA LEU A 136 -16.10 2.01 8.49
C LEU A 136 -15.38 3.37 8.59
N ALA A 137 -15.09 3.99 7.43
CA ALA A 137 -14.32 5.23 7.40
C ALA A 137 -15.21 6.45 7.71
N ILE A 138 -15.41 6.68 9.01
CA ILE A 138 -16.26 7.74 9.58
C ILE A 138 -15.45 8.56 10.59
N TYR A 139 -15.73 9.86 10.65
CA TYR A 139 -15.14 10.77 11.62
C TYR A 139 -16.19 11.75 12.18
N GLN A 140 -15.87 12.37 13.28
CA GLN A 140 -16.71 13.38 13.89
C GLN A 140 -16.09 14.76 13.75
N THR A 141 -16.90 15.76 13.35
CA THR A 141 -16.47 17.16 13.29
C THR A 141 -16.44 17.77 14.70
N ARG A 142 -15.83 18.96 14.84
CA ARG A 142 -15.86 19.74 16.09
C ARG A 142 -17.27 20.06 16.57
N LYS A 143 -18.23 20.13 15.64
CA LYS A 143 -19.66 20.38 15.95
C LYS A 143 -20.41 19.11 16.37
N GLY A 144 -19.70 17.95 16.47
CA GLY A 144 -20.30 16.67 16.83
C GLY A 144 -20.97 15.93 15.66
N GLU A 145 -20.95 16.48 14.43
CA GLU A 145 -21.55 15.84 13.26
C GLU A 145 -20.69 14.65 12.80
N ARG A 146 -21.33 13.49 12.54
CA ARG A 146 -20.68 12.31 11.99
C ARG A 146 -20.71 12.36 10.47
N LEU A 147 -19.55 12.22 9.84
CA LEU A 147 -19.38 12.32 8.40
C LEU A 147 -18.56 11.15 7.87
N TYR A 148 -18.93 10.68 6.69
CA TYR A 148 -18.12 9.69 5.95
C TYR A 148 -16.90 10.35 5.32
N LEU A 149 -15.80 9.60 5.31
CA LEU A 149 -14.60 10.00 4.57
C LEU A 149 -14.89 9.99 3.06
N THR A 150 -14.51 11.06 2.37
CA THR A 150 -14.66 11.20 0.91
C THR A 150 -13.31 11.37 0.25
N GLY A 151 -13.24 11.10 -1.07
CA GLY A 151 -12.02 11.33 -1.84
C GLY A 151 -11.53 12.77 -1.79
N GLY A 152 -12.45 13.74 -1.80
CA GLY A 152 -12.13 15.17 -1.64
C GLY A 152 -11.51 15.47 -0.27
N LYS A 153 -12.09 14.91 0.81
CA LYS A 153 -11.56 15.11 2.16
C LYS A 153 -10.19 14.48 2.34
N ILE A 154 -9.96 13.31 1.76
CA ILE A 154 -8.63 12.68 1.74
C ILE A 154 -7.61 13.57 1.04
N ALA A 155 -7.94 14.07 -0.15
CA ALA A 155 -7.05 14.94 -0.91
C ALA A 155 -6.73 16.24 -0.14
N GLU A 156 -7.73 16.86 0.48
CA GLU A 156 -7.57 18.05 1.34
C GLU A 156 -6.58 17.78 2.47
N LEU A 157 -6.82 16.71 3.25
CA LEU A 157 -5.99 16.37 4.41
C LEU A 157 -4.57 15.96 4.01
N LEU A 158 -4.41 15.17 2.92
CA LEU A 158 -3.10 14.80 2.38
C LEU A 158 -2.31 16.04 1.93
N ARG A 159 -2.93 16.93 1.17
CA ARG A 159 -2.29 18.17 0.72
C ARG A 159 -1.90 19.07 1.90
N GLY A 160 -2.75 19.16 2.91
CA GLY A 160 -2.44 19.87 4.16
C GLY A 160 -1.24 19.25 4.89
N ALA A 161 -1.13 17.93 4.94
CA ALA A 161 0.01 17.25 5.54
C ALA A 161 1.30 17.47 4.73
N VAL A 162 1.24 17.32 3.40
CA VAL A 162 2.37 17.56 2.50
C VAL A 162 2.88 18.98 2.60
N LYS A 163 1.99 19.97 2.62
CA LYS A 163 2.39 21.39 2.74
C LYS A 163 3.09 21.71 4.06
N ARG A 164 2.77 20.99 5.15
CA ARG A 164 3.51 21.13 6.42
C ARG A 164 4.92 20.55 6.37
N ILE A 165 5.12 19.46 5.61
CA ILE A 165 6.42 18.79 5.46
C ILE A 165 7.27 19.47 4.38
N ARG A 166 6.64 19.94 3.32
CA ARG A 166 7.23 20.59 2.16
C ARG A 166 6.59 21.95 1.94
N PRO A 167 6.90 22.97 2.75
CA PRO A 167 6.33 24.33 2.60
C PRO A 167 6.64 24.97 1.24
N ASP A 168 7.72 24.54 0.62
CA ASP A 168 8.24 24.95 -0.68
C ASP A 168 7.49 24.35 -1.88
N ILE A 169 6.64 23.34 -1.67
CA ILE A 169 5.94 22.66 -2.76
C ILE A 169 5.08 23.62 -3.57
N SER A 170 5.18 23.53 -4.90
CA SER A 170 4.41 24.38 -5.81
C SER A 170 2.90 24.10 -5.71
N SER A 171 2.09 25.10 -6.10
CA SER A 171 0.64 24.95 -6.18
C SER A 171 0.19 23.95 -7.24
N GLU A 172 1.03 23.66 -8.22
CA GLU A 172 0.77 22.65 -9.25
C GLU A 172 1.10 21.25 -8.74
N ASP A 173 2.29 21.07 -8.12
CA ASP A 173 2.72 19.75 -7.66
C ASP A 173 1.84 19.23 -6.53
N ILE A 174 1.34 20.08 -5.66
CA ILE A 174 0.48 19.66 -4.56
C ILE A 174 -0.84 19.07 -5.06
N LYS A 175 -1.32 19.44 -6.25
CA LYS A 175 -2.55 18.90 -6.85
C LYS A 175 -2.46 17.41 -7.16
N TRP A 176 -1.24 16.88 -7.38
CA TRP A 176 -1.02 15.45 -7.63
C TRP A 176 -1.33 14.56 -6.44
N TYR A 177 -1.33 15.12 -5.21
CA TYR A 177 -1.70 14.36 -4.01
C TYR A 177 -3.21 14.20 -3.93
N SER A 178 -3.67 12.97 -4.10
CA SER A 178 -5.08 12.60 -4.14
C SER A 178 -5.32 11.26 -3.43
N ALA A 179 -6.57 10.88 -3.28
CA ALA A 179 -6.93 9.57 -2.74
C ALA A 179 -6.38 8.39 -3.57
N HIS A 180 -6.18 8.58 -4.89
CA HIS A 180 -5.56 7.58 -5.77
C HIS A 180 -4.08 7.33 -5.44
N SER A 181 -3.40 8.33 -4.89
CA SER A 181 -1.99 8.24 -4.50
C SER A 181 -1.71 7.09 -3.53
N LEU A 182 -2.67 6.69 -2.69
CA LEU A 182 -2.50 5.55 -1.78
C LEU A 182 -2.29 4.24 -2.52
N ARG A 183 -3.02 4.04 -3.64
CA ARG A 183 -2.90 2.84 -4.46
C ARG A 183 -1.58 2.81 -5.25
N VAL A 184 -1.20 3.96 -5.79
CA VAL A 184 0.11 4.15 -6.47
C VAL A 184 1.23 3.87 -5.48
N TRP A 185 1.17 4.48 -4.30
CA TRP A 185 2.18 4.35 -3.27
C TRP A 185 2.39 2.90 -2.82
N ALA A 186 1.31 2.13 -2.64
CA ALA A 186 1.41 0.71 -2.31
C ALA A 186 2.18 -0.09 -3.38
N CYS A 187 1.99 0.24 -4.68
CA CYS A 187 2.76 -0.39 -5.77
C CYS A 187 4.24 -0.03 -5.67
N VAL A 188 4.56 1.26 -5.53
CA VAL A 188 5.94 1.77 -5.46
C VAL A 188 6.69 1.17 -4.26
N LEU A 189 6.06 1.14 -3.07
CA LEU A 189 6.71 0.58 -1.87
C LEU A 189 7.03 -0.92 -2.00
N LEU A 190 6.16 -1.69 -2.67
CA LEU A 190 6.43 -3.12 -2.89
C LEU A 190 7.53 -3.33 -3.93
N ASP A 191 7.58 -2.49 -4.95
CA ASP A 191 8.63 -2.49 -5.97
C ASP A 191 9.99 -2.13 -5.35
N GLU A 192 10.06 -1.04 -4.60
CA GLU A 192 11.25 -0.64 -3.83
C GLU A 192 11.73 -1.71 -2.84
N ALA A 193 10.79 -2.49 -2.29
CA ALA A 193 11.11 -3.65 -1.46
C ALA A 193 11.55 -4.89 -2.27
N GLY A 194 11.78 -4.76 -3.58
CA GLY A 194 12.26 -5.82 -4.46
C GLY A 194 11.24 -6.94 -4.70
N LYS A 195 9.93 -6.66 -4.57
CA LYS A 195 8.90 -7.66 -4.82
C LYS A 195 8.62 -7.81 -6.30
N SER A 196 8.50 -9.05 -6.76
CA SER A 196 8.23 -9.33 -8.17
C SER A 196 6.92 -8.70 -8.64
N PRO A 197 6.80 -8.37 -9.95
CA PRO A 197 5.56 -7.88 -10.53
C PRO A 197 4.35 -8.77 -10.25
N ASP A 198 4.53 -10.10 -10.27
CA ASP A 198 3.46 -11.05 -9.98
C ASP A 198 3.02 -10.99 -8.51
N TYR A 199 3.97 -10.80 -7.59
CA TYR A 199 3.65 -10.58 -6.18
C TYR A 199 2.84 -9.30 -6.00
N ILE A 200 3.26 -8.18 -6.60
CA ILE A 200 2.57 -6.89 -6.56
C ILE A 200 1.16 -7.03 -7.14
N LYS A 201 1.05 -7.63 -8.32
CA LYS A 201 -0.21 -7.90 -9.02
C LYS A 201 -1.18 -8.68 -8.13
N LYS A 202 -0.74 -9.83 -7.60
CA LYS A 202 -1.53 -10.68 -6.72
C LYS A 202 -1.91 -9.96 -5.42
N ARG A 203 -0.94 -9.32 -4.76
CA ARG A 203 -1.13 -8.71 -3.44
C ARG A 203 -2.05 -7.50 -3.47
N LEU A 204 -1.95 -6.68 -4.50
CA LEU A 204 -2.77 -5.48 -4.69
C LEU A 204 -3.98 -5.70 -5.60
N ARG A 205 -4.27 -6.95 -5.98
CA ARG A 205 -5.45 -7.36 -6.73
C ARG A 205 -5.58 -6.68 -8.10
N TRP A 206 -4.49 -6.66 -8.86
CA TRP A 206 -4.50 -6.26 -10.26
C TRP A 206 -4.80 -7.46 -11.17
N LEU A 207 -5.69 -7.29 -12.15
CA LEU A 207 -5.94 -8.34 -13.17
C LEU A 207 -4.92 -8.28 -14.31
N GLY A 208 -4.64 -7.06 -14.78
CA GLY A 208 -3.69 -6.80 -15.86
C GLY A 208 -2.41 -6.16 -15.35
N ASP A 209 -1.55 -5.78 -16.28
CA ASP A 209 -0.24 -5.20 -15.99
C ASP A 209 -0.24 -3.67 -15.93
N SER A 210 -1.43 -3.05 -15.92
CA SER A 210 -1.55 -1.59 -15.84
C SER A 210 -0.95 -0.97 -14.57
N PHE A 211 -0.66 -1.77 -13.53
CA PHE A 211 0.06 -1.28 -12.35
C PHE A 211 1.51 -0.90 -12.67
N ARG A 212 2.11 -1.47 -13.74
CA ARG A 212 3.49 -1.17 -14.16
C ARG A 212 3.68 0.31 -14.46
N MET A 213 2.64 1.01 -14.92
CA MET A 213 2.69 2.46 -15.13
C MET A 213 2.97 3.29 -13.86
N TYR A 214 2.80 2.67 -12.68
CA TYR A 214 3.09 3.31 -11.39
C TYR A 214 4.49 3.00 -10.86
N LEU A 215 5.15 1.96 -11.40
CA LEU A 215 6.52 1.64 -11.06
C LEU A 215 7.42 2.74 -11.63
N ARG A 216 8.34 3.21 -10.82
CA ARG A 216 9.18 4.36 -11.14
C ARG A 216 10.62 4.03 -10.80
N ASP A 217 11.53 4.59 -11.57
CA ASP A 217 12.95 4.54 -11.27
C ASP A 217 13.25 5.49 -10.09
N THR A 218 13.05 4.98 -8.88
CA THR A 218 13.33 5.71 -7.65
C THR A 218 14.82 5.62 -7.28
N ALA A 219 15.30 6.53 -6.44
CA ALA A 219 16.68 6.46 -5.94
C ALA A 219 16.99 5.11 -5.29
N VAL A 220 16.01 4.47 -4.62
CA VAL A 220 16.17 3.13 -4.03
C VAL A 220 16.41 2.08 -5.11
N ILE A 221 15.64 2.09 -6.19
CA ILE A 221 15.80 1.16 -7.32
C ILE A 221 17.15 1.36 -8.00
N GLN A 222 17.57 2.61 -8.21
CA GLN A 222 18.87 2.95 -8.80
C GLN A 222 20.02 2.39 -7.96
N HIS A 223 19.98 2.56 -6.64
CA HIS A 223 20.98 1.98 -5.73
C HIS A 223 20.96 0.45 -5.74
N GLN A 224 19.78 -0.17 -5.71
CA GLN A 224 19.64 -1.63 -5.79
C GLN A 224 20.23 -2.19 -7.08
N HIS A 225 20.07 -1.48 -8.22
CA HIS A 225 20.66 -1.88 -9.49
C HIS A 225 22.20 -1.90 -9.43
N VAL A 226 22.81 -0.82 -8.94
CA VAL A 226 24.26 -0.74 -8.77
C VAL A 226 24.78 -1.80 -7.81
N ASP A 227 24.10 -2.01 -6.68
CA ASP A 227 24.48 -3.01 -5.69
C ASP A 227 24.37 -4.44 -6.24
N ALA A 228 23.33 -4.74 -7.01
CA ALA A 228 23.15 -6.04 -7.65
C ALA A 228 24.29 -6.35 -8.65
N LEU A 229 24.67 -5.37 -9.49
CA LEU A 229 25.77 -5.54 -10.44
C LEU A 229 27.12 -5.67 -9.74
N ARG A 230 27.33 -4.91 -8.65
CA ARG A 230 28.56 -5.01 -7.85
C ARG A 230 28.69 -6.42 -7.23
N LEU A 231 27.60 -6.96 -6.66
CA LEU A 231 27.60 -8.32 -6.08
C LEU A 231 27.84 -9.38 -7.14
N ALA A 232 27.23 -9.24 -8.33
CA ALA A 232 27.44 -10.15 -9.45
C ALA A 232 28.90 -10.10 -9.93
N SER A 233 29.49 -8.90 -10.03
CA SER A 233 30.88 -8.71 -10.41
C SER A 233 31.85 -9.33 -9.38
N GLN A 234 31.57 -9.15 -8.08
CA GLN A 234 32.38 -9.76 -7.01
C GLN A 234 32.31 -11.29 -7.08
N ALA A 235 31.12 -11.86 -7.27
CA ALA A 235 30.97 -13.32 -7.41
C ALA A 235 31.74 -13.89 -8.61
N ILE A 236 31.78 -13.14 -9.73
CA ILE A 236 32.58 -13.53 -10.91
C ILE A 236 34.07 -13.47 -10.58
N MET A 237 34.55 -12.41 -9.92
CA MET A 237 35.94 -12.28 -9.53
C MET A 237 36.39 -13.37 -8.55
N ASP A 238 35.51 -13.69 -7.56
CA ASP A 238 35.79 -14.78 -6.61
C ASP A 238 35.87 -16.14 -7.32
N LEU A 239 34.98 -16.37 -8.30
CA LEU A 239 35.00 -17.59 -9.12
C LEU A 239 36.29 -17.67 -9.95
N LEU A 240 36.68 -16.58 -10.62
CA LEU A 240 37.89 -16.53 -11.43
C LEU A 240 39.15 -16.74 -10.59
N SER A 241 39.23 -16.17 -9.40
CA SER A 241 40.35 -16.34 -8.49
C SER A 241 40.48 -17.77 -7.91
N ALA A 242 39.38 -18.54 -7.95
CA ALA A 242 39.38 -19.94 -7.52
C ALA A 242 39.74 -20.93 -8.64
N LEU A 243 39.84 -20.47 -9.89
CA LEU A 243 40.23 -21.31 -11.02
C LEU A 243 41.76 -21.51 -11.05
N PRO A 244 42.23 -22.68 -11.46
CA PRO A 244 43.66 -22.91 -11.73
C PRO A 244 44.20 -21.96 -12.80
N GLU A 245 45.47 -21.53 -12.68
CA GLU A 245 46.09 -20.54 -13.56
C GLU A 245 46.07 -20.95 -15.06
N ASP A 246 46.17 -22.23 -15.35
CA ASP A 246 46.10 -22.78 -16.70
C ASP A 246 44.70 -22.60 -17.33
N VAL A 247 43.65 -22.64 -16.55
CA VAL A 247 42.27 -22.39 -17.02
C VAL A 247 42.03 -20.87 -17.26
N ILE A 248 42.63 -20.02 -16.42
CA ILE A 248 42.55 -18.56 -16.60
C ILE A 248 43.30 -18.15 -17.89
N ALA A 249 44.46 -18.72 -18.17
CA ALA A 249 45.23 -18.48 -19.41
C ALA A 249 44.44 -18.86 -20.68
N LEU A 250 43.69 -19.96 -20.64
CA LEU A 250 42.79 -20.37 -21.73
C LEU A 250 41.62 -19.39 -21.95
N SER A 251 41.07 -18.83 -20.90
CA SER A 251 39.99 -17.85 -21.03
C SER A 251 40.44 -16.52 -21.67
N HIS A 252 41.68 -16.08 -21.37
CA HIS A 252 42.26 -14.90 -22.02
C HIS A 252 42.54 -15.11 -23.51
N THR A 253 42.82 -16.33 -23.92
CA THR A 253 43.03 -16.68 -25.35
C THR A 253 41.70 -16.73 -26.11
N MET A 254 40.60 -17.07 -25.47
CA MET A 254 39.27 -17.14 -26.08
C MET A 254 38.56 -15.76 -26.14
N THR A 255 38.92 -14.82 -25.27
CA THR A 255 38.44 -13.44 -25.34
C THR A 255 39.15 -12.56 -26.39
N GLY A 256 40.18 -13.10 -27.02
CA GLY A 256 40.86 -12.54 -28.21
C GLY A 256 40.07 -12.67 -29.50
N ILE A 257 38.74 -12.80 -29.46
CA ILE A 257 37.88 -12.59 -30.62
C ILE A 257 37.96 -11.10 -30.91
N SER A 258 38.83 -10.76 -31.86
CA SER A 258 38.85 -9.44 -32.50
C SER A 258 37.42 -9.11 -32.91
N ILE A 259 36.81 -8.14 -32.25
CA ILE A 259 35.57 -7.52 -32.74
C ILE A 259 35.96 -6.92 -34.07
N ASP A 260 35.42 -7.47 -35.15
CA ASP A 260 35.62 -6.97 -36.53
C ASP A 260 35.27 -5.47 -36.50
N PRO A 261 36.24 -4.60 -36.93
CA PRO A 261 35.98 -3.14 -36.93
C PRO A 261 34.76 -2.75 -37.78
N GLN A 262 34.26 -3.63 -38.67
CA GLN A 262 33.03 -3.40 -39.42
C GLN A 262 31.73 -3.51 -38.61
N MET A 263 31.77 -4.11 -37.41
CA MET A 263 30.58 -4.15 -36.52
C MET A 263 30.43 -2.88 -35.65
N GLN A 264 31.41 -2.00 -35.63
CA GLN A 264 31.37 -0.74 -34.90
C GLN A 264 30.63 0.37 -35.66
N GLU A 265 30.50 0.22 -36.99
CA GLU A 265 29.84 1.23 -37.83
C GLU A 265 28.29 1.18 -37.78
N TYR A 266 27.71 0.07 -37.28
CA TYR A 266 26.25 -0.09 -37.14
C TYR A 266 25.69 0.39 -35.78
N ALA A 267 26.55 0.74 -34.82
CA ALA A 267 26.10 1.21 -33.52
C ALA A 267 25.87 2.73 -33.45
N ASP A 268 26.36 3.49 -34.44
CA ASP A 268 26.30 4.96 -34.47
C ASP A 268 25.15 5.50 -35.37
N GLU A 269 24.31 4.64 -35.96
CA GLU A 269 23.20 5.06 -36.84
C GLU A 269 21.79 5.00 -36.18
N GLU A 270 21.67 4.69 -34.89
CA GLU A 270 20.40 4.75 -34.17
C GLU A 270 20.45 5.73 -32.97
N ASP A 271 20.62 7.04 -33.27
CA ASP A 271 20.24 8.14 -32.39
C ASP A 271 19.33 9.14 -33.14
#